data_538487a65cb593ea8b042395d5d26221
#
_entry.id   538487a65cb593ea8b042395d5d26221
#
_cell.length_a   1.000
_cell.length_b   1.000
_cell.length_c   1.000
_cell.angle_alpha   90.00
_cell.angle_beta   90.00
_cell.angle_gamma   90.00
#
_symmetry.space_group_name_H-M   'P 1'
#
loop_
_entity.id
_entity.type
_entity.pdbx_description
1 polymer ?
#
loop_
_entity_poly.entity_id
_entity_poly.type
_entity_poly.pdbx_seq_one_letter_code
_entity_poly.pdbx_strand_id
1 'polypeptide(L)'
;MRKSVFTGLVAGVATLSFASLVLQAADTAAQARAISAAAAADYTANLKGLFEHLHANPELSFQEKQTSARIVQELRAIPGVEVTSGVGRYGVVGVIRNGKGPVVMLRADMDGLPVTERNGLPYASKAKAVGPDGQETGVMHACGHDVHMTSLVGATRQLVAMKAEWRGTVIVIFQPAEEILGGAAAMLIDGLYTRFPKPDVVLGLHVASHIEPGKFQVHERIVNSSSDGVDIFVRGIGGHGA
;
A
#
# COMPACT_ATOMS: atom_id res chain seq x y z
N MET A 1 47.37 -35.88 37.13
CA MET A 1 45.89 -36.03 37.22
C MET A 1 45.23 -34.66 37.25
N ARG A 2 44.65 -34.20 36.16
CA ARG A 2 43.61 -33.16 36.05
C ARG A 2 43.42 -32.84 34.56
N LYS A 3 42.64 -33.66 33.90
CA LYS A 3 42.01 -33.34 32.59
C LYS A 3 40.61 -33.90 32.68
N SER A 4 39.61 -33.07 32.83
CA SER A 4 38.22 -33.39 32.56
C SER A 4 37.26 -32.44 33.33
N VAL A 5 37.03 -31.22 32.79
CA VAL A 5 35.85 -30.39 33.20
C VAL A 5 35.42 -29.43 32.09
N PHE A 6 36.00 -29.42 30.88
CA PHE A 6 35.68 -28.38 29.90
C PHE A 6 34.71 -28.81 28.77
N THR A 7 34.28 -30.09 28.71
CA THR A 7 33.46 -30.58 27.59
C THR A 7 31.96 -30.49 27.84
N GLY A 8 31.48 -30.29 29.05
CA GLY A 8 30.05 -30.24 29.36
C GLY A 8 29.36 -28.89 29.17
N LEU A 9 30.11 -27.78 29.23
CA LEU A 9 29.51 -26.44 29.21
C LEU A 9 29.20 -25.93 27.79
N VAL A 10 29.97 -26.36 26.80
CA VAL A 10 29.79 -25.90 25.41
C VAL A 10 28.58 -26.57 24.74
N ALA A 11 28.30 -27.83 25.05
CA ALA A 11 27.14 -28.54 24.51
C ALA A 11 25.80 -28.02 25.10
N GLY A 12 25.79 -27.59 26.35
CA GLY A 12 24.57 -27.06 26.99
C GLY A 12 24.17 -25.66 26.46
N VAL A 13 25.13 -24.82 26.16
CA VAL A 13 24.84 -23.47 25.61
C VAL A 13 24.34 -23.56 24.17
N ALA A 14 24.90 -24.46 23.35
CA ALA A 14 24.48 -24.65 21.95
C ALA A 14 23.05 -25.24 21.86
N THR A 15 22.68 -26.19 22.73
CA THR A 15 21.34 -26.77 22.76
C THR A 15 20.27 -25.80 23.25
N LEU A 16 20.58 -24.97 24.25
CA LEU A 16 19.66 -23.91 24.71
C LEU A 16 19.43 -22.83 23.65
N SER A 17 20.47 -22.41 22.92
CA SER A 17 20.36 -21.44 21.84
C SER A 17 19.54 -21.97 20.66
N PHE A 18 19.70 -23.26 20.30
CA PHE A 18 18.96 -23.88 19.23
C PHE A 18 17.48 -24.07 19.60
N ALA A 19 17.19 -24.50 20.81
CA ALA A 19 15.83 -24.62 21.31
C ALA A 19 15.10 -23.26 21.35
N SER A 20 15.78 -22.20 21.75
CA SER A 20 15.22 -20.83 21.77
C SER A 20 14.92 -20.33 20.35
N LEU A 21 15.79 -20.58 19.38
CA LEU A 21 15.58 -20.23 17.97
C LEU A 21 14.39 -21.01 17.36
N VAL A 22 14.26 -22.28 17.66
CA VAL A 22 13.15 -23.12 17.18
C VAL A 22 11.81 -22.68 17.79
N LEU A 23 11.78 -22.37 19.09
CA LEU A 23 10.59 -21.83 19.75
C LEU A 23 10.19 -20.47 19.15
N GLN A 24 11.15 -19.56 18.96
CA GLN A 24 10.89 -18.24 18.38
C GLN A 24 10.39 -18.34 16.93
N ALA A 25 10.91 -19.27 16.12
CA ALA A 25 10.43 -19.53 14.78
C ALA A 25 9.01 -20.14 14.76
N ALA A 26 8.69 -21.02 15.72
CA ALA A 26 7.36 -21.59 15.87
C ALA A 26 6.32 -20.55 16.26
N ASP A 27 6.66 -19.65 17.20
CA ASP A 27 5.81 -18.54 17.62
C ASP A 27 5.55 -17.57 16.47
N THR A 28 6.58 -17.21 15.70
CA THR A 28 6.46 -16.35 14.52
C THR A 28 5.55 -16.97 13.45
N ALA A 29 5.68 -18.27 13.19
CA ALA A 29 4.84 -18.98 12.24
C ALA A 29 3.38 -19.11 12.72
N ALA A 30 3.14 -19.29 14.00
CA ALA A 30 1.80 -19.31 14.59
C ALA A 30 1.14 -17.93 14.48
N GLN A 31 1.87 -16.86 14.80
CA GLN A 31 1.43 -15.48 14.67
C GLN A 31 1.10 -15.14 13.20
N ALA A 32 1.96 -15.51 12.26
CA ALA A 32 1.70 -15.29 10.82
C ALA A 32 0.42 -15.99 10.35
N ARG A 33 0.16 -17.23 10.82
CA ARG A 33 -1.09 -17.95 10.51
C ARG A 33 -2.31 -17.25 11.12
N ALA A 34 -2.21 -16.76 12.34
CA ALA A 34 -3.30 -16.04 12.99
C ALA A 34 -3.63 -14.73 12.25
N ILE A 35 -2.63 -13.96 11.85
CA ILE A 35 -2.79 -12.74 11.05
C ILE A 35 -3.43 -13.06 9.70
N SER A 36 -2.96 -14.10 9.01
CA SER A 36 -3.52 -14.53 7.72
C SER A 36 -4.99 -14.93 7.85
N ALA A 37 -5.34 -15.68 8.89
CA ALA A 37 -6.73 -16.08 9.14
C ALA A 37 -7.62 -14.87 9.45
N ALA A 38 -7.14 -13.93 10.27
CA ALA A 38 -7.86 -12.69 10.59
C ALA A 38 -8.05 -11.81 9.35
N ALA A 39 -7.02 -11.68 8.51
CA ALA A 39 -7.09 -10.93 7.25
C ALA A 39 -8.09 -11.56 6.26
N ALA A 40 -8.13 -12.90 6.14
CA ALA A 40 -9.08 -13.61 5.30
C ALA A 40 -10.53 -13.43 5.79
N ALA A 41 -10.74 -13.47 7.10
CA ALA A 41 -12.06 -13.22 7.70
C ALA A 41 -12.52 -11.77 7.46
N ASP A 42 -11.62 -10.79 7.66
CA ASP A 42 -11.91 -9.37 7.41
C ASP A 42 -12.15 -9.10 5.92
N TYR A 43 -11.40 -9.75 5.02
CA TYR A 43 -11.67 -9.67 3.58
C TYR A 43 -13.10 -10.09 3.25
N THR A 44 -13.52 -11.25 3.73
CA THR A 44 -14.85 -11.78 3.46
C THR A 44 -15.96 -10.90 4.05
N ALA A 45 -15.77 -10.38 5.27
CA ALA A 45 -16.78 -9.61 5.98
C ALA A 45 -16.86 -8.15 5.50
N ASN A 46 -15.76 -7.54 5.11
CA ASN A 46 -15.68 -6.09 4.93
C ASN A 46 -14.92 -5.67 3.65
N LEU A 47 -13.69 -6.20 3.45
CA LEU A 47 -12.79 -5.65 2.45
C LEU A 47 -13.17 -6.03 1.02
N LYS A 48 -13.85 -7.16 0.81
CA LYS A 48 -14.36 -7.55 -0.52
C LYS A 48 -15.31 -6.48 -1.06
N GLY A 49 -16.27 -6.01 -0.25
CA GLY A 49 -17.19 -4.96 -0.66
C GLY A 49 -16.52 -3.62 -0.90
N LEU A 50 -15.45 -3.30 -0.14
CA LEU A 50 -14.63 -2.12 -0.39
C LEU A 50 -13.89 -2.25 -1.73
N PHE A 51 -13.24 -3.37 -1.98
CA PHE A 51 -12.52 -3.65 -3.23
C PHE A 51 -13.45 -3.53 -4.44
N GLU A 52 -14.60 -4.21 -4.44
CA GLU A 52 -15.56 -4.18 -5.54
C GLU A 52 -16.11 -2.76 -5.77
N HIS A 53 -16.29 -1.99 -4.71
CA HIS A 53 -16.71 -0.59 -4.81
C HIS A 53 -15.64 0.30 -5.45
N LEU A 54 -14.39 0.20 -5.00
CA LEU A 54 -13.28 0.97 -5.56
C LEU A 54 -13.03 0.59 -7.02
N HIS A 55 -13.05 -0.69 -7.34
CA HIS A 55 -12.88 -1.22 -8.69
C HIS A 55 -13.95 -0.68 -9.66
N ALA A 56 -15.21 -0.64 -9.22
CA ALA A 56 -16.33 -0.18 -10.03
C ALA A 56 -16.39 1.34 -10.21
N ASN A 57 -15.70 2.12 -9.36
CA ASN A 57 -15.78 3.58 -9.32
C ASN A 57 -14.40 4.26 -9.31
N PRO A 58 -13.51 3.94 -10.27
CA PRO A 58 -12.21 4.59 -10.37
C PRO A 58 -12.33 6.04 -10.80
N GLU A 59 -11.43 6.88 -10.31
CA GLU A 59 -11.30 8.28 -10.69
C GLU A 59 -9.89 8.56 -11.22
N LEU A 60 -9.76 9.46 -12.22
CA LEU A 60 -8.46 9.83 -12.80
C LEU A 60 -7.60 10.63 -11.83
N SER A 61 -6.30 10.71 -12.13
CA SER A 61 -5.31 11.50 -11.40
C SER A 61 -5.79 12.92 -11.11
N PHE A 62 -5.73 13.35 -9.85
CA PHE A 62 -6.26 14.61 -9.32
C PHE A 62 -7.78 14.83 -9.51
N GLN A 63 -8.52 13.75 -9.72
CA GLN A 63 -9.99 13.75 -9.73
C GLN A 63 -10.56 12.79 -8.66
N GLU A 64 -9.75 12.19 -7.79
CA GLU A 64 -10.07 11.13 -6.82
C GLU A 64 -10.91 11.64 -5.64
N LYS A 65 -11.93 12.43 -5.90
CA LYS A 65 -12.78 13.06 -4.87
C LYS A 65 -13.60 12.04 -4.10
N GLN A 66 -14.25 11.12 -4.79
CA GLN A 66 -15.11 10.09 -4.16
C GLN A 66 -14.26 9.00 -3.54
N THR A 67 -13.19 8.60 -4.20
CA THR A 67 -12.20 7.64 -3.70
C THR A 67 -11.61 8.13 -2.38
N SER A 68 -11.13 9.37 -2.32
CA SER A 68 -10.62 10.00 -1.10
C SER A 68 -11.66 10.01 0.02
N ALA A 69 -12.90 10.40 -0.29
CA ALA A 69 -13.99 10.43 0.70
C ALA A 69 -14.31 9.02 1.24
N ARG A 70 -14.30 8.02 0.37
CA ARG A 70 -14.51 6.62 0.79
C ARG A 70 -13.39 6.13 1.69
N ILE A 71 -12.13 6.39 1.37
CA ILE A 71 -10.98 6.02 2.22
C ILE A 71 -11.05 6.72 3.57
N VAL A 72 -11.43 8.00 3.62
CA VAL A 72 -11.66 8.73 4.88
C VAL A 72 -12.73 8.04 5.73
N GLN A 73 -13.83 7.59 5.12
CA GLN A 73 -14.88 6.87 5.82
C GLN A 73 -14.36 5.55 6.42
N GLU A 74 -13.62 4.76 5.63
CA GLU A 74 -13.04 3.49 6.08
C GLU A 74 -12.07 3.69 7.26
N LEU A 75 -11.15 4.65 7.15
CA LEU A 75 -10.18 4.92 8.20
C LEU A 75 -10.81 5.47 9.47
N ARG A 76 -11.83 6.33 9.38
CA ARG A 76 -12.57 6.87 10.54
C ARG A 76 -13.35 5.81 11.29
N ALA A 77 -13.73 4.73 10.62
CA ALA A 77 -14.37 3.58 11.26
C ALA A 77 -13.42 2.73 12.09
N ILE A 78 -12.09 2.94 11.96
CA ILE A 78 -11.06 2.21 12.72
C ILE A 78 -10.72 3.00 13.99
N PRO A 79 -10.99 2.46 15.20
CA PRO A 79 -10.74 3.18 16.45
C PRO A 79 -9.26 3.56 16.63
N GLY A 80 -9.00 4.82 17.00
CA GLY A 80 -7.64 5.30 17.31
C GLY A 80 -6.77 5.60 16.09
N VAL A 81 -7.36 5.77 14.91
CA VAL A 81 -6.72 6.34 13.73
C VAL A 81 -7.06 7.83 13.65
N GLU A 82 -6.05 8.70 13.67
CA GLU A 82 -6.19 10.14 13.47
C GLU A 82 -6.19 10.40 11.95
N VAL A 83 -7.32 10.83 11.36
CA VAL A 83 -7.48 10.94 9.91
C VAL A 83 -7.47 12.39 9.45
N THR A 84 -6.59 12.72 8.51
CA THR A 84 -6.52 14.00 7.80
C THR A 84 -6.73 13.78 6.31
N SER A 85 -7.67 14.48 5.71
CA SER A 85 -7.96 14.48 4.27
C SER A 85 -7.48 15.76 3.60
N GLY A 86 -7.40 15.74 2.27
CA GLY A 86 -7.07 16.92 1.47
C GLY A 86 -5.57 17.25 1.43
N VAL A 87 -4.71 16.32 1.84
CA VAL A 87 -3.25 16.49 1.77
C VAL A 87 -2.79 16.35 0.32
N GLY A 88 -2.25 17.41 -0.27
CA GLY A 88 -1.94 17.43 -1.70
C GLY A 88 -3.19 17.27 -2.60
N ARG A 89 -4.26 17.97 -2.30
CA ARG A 89 -5.61 17.95 -2.89
C ARG A 89 -6.49 16.81 -2.36
N TYR A 90 -6.28 15.57 -2.79
CA TYR A 90 -7.14 14.43 -2.44
C TYR A 90 -6.45 13.40 -1.56
N GLY A 91 -5.17 13.57 -1.23
CA GLY A 91 -4.46 12.63 -0.37
C GLY A 91 -5.07 12.50 1.01
N VAL A 92 -5.01 11.30 1.56
CA VAL A 92 -5.49 10.98 2.91
C VAL A 92 -4.33 10.46 3.75
N VAL A 93 -4.23 10.95 4.97
CA VAL A 93 -3.21 10.53 5.95
C VAL A 93 -3.92 10.02 7.20
N GLY A 94 -3.62 8.79 7.60
CA GLY A 94 -4.01 8.22 8.88
C GLY A 94 -2.79 8.05 9.79
N VAL A 95 -2.88 8.46 11.06
CA VAL A 95 -1.81 8.29 12.04
C VAL A 95 -2.28 7.42 13.20
N ILE A 96 -1.51 6.40 13.52
CA ILE A 96 -1.76 5.46 14.62
C ILE A 96 -0.60 5.55 15.59
N ARG A 97 -0.85 6.11 16.79
CA ARG A 97 0.17 6.23 17.84
C ARG A 97 0.06 5.07 18.82
N ASN A 98 1.20 4.47 19.14
CA ASN A 98 1.27 3.36 20.09
C ASN A 98 2.55 3.42 20.94
N GLY A 99 2.78 4.53 21.64
CA GLY A 99 3.93 4.76 22.53
C GLY A 99 5.20 5.17 21.78
N LYS A 100 6.34 5.10 22.49
CA LYS A 100 7.65 5.41 21.91
C LYS A 100 8.15 4.27 21.02
N GLY A 101 8.75 4.60 19.90
CA GLY A 101 9.30 3.64 18.94
C GLY A 101 9.50 4.28 17.57
N PRO A 102 9.84 3.49 16.55
CA PRO A 102 10.05 3.99 15.19
C PRO A 102 8.75 4.52 14.57
N VAL A 103 8.92 5.37 13.56
CA VAL A 103 7.84 5.86 12.71
C VAL A 103 7.90 5.12 11.39
N VAL A 104 6.88 4.32 11.10
CA VAL A 104 6.76 3.56 9.85
C VAL A 104 5.62 4.12 9.01
N MET A 105 5.88 4.41 7.74
CA MET A 105 4.85 4.86 6.81
C MET A 105 4.52 3.74 5.83
N LEU A 106 3.23 3.51 5.62
CA LEU A 106 2.70 2.60 4.60
C LEU A 106 1.97 3.42 3.53
N ARG A 107 2.17 3.09 2.26
CA ARG A 107 1.65 3.85 1.14
C ARG A 107 0.80 2.98 0.21
N ALA A 108 -0.34 3.51 -0.19
CA ALA A 108 -1.11 3.10 -1.37
C ALA A 108 -1.38 4.31 -2.27
N ASP A 109 -1.50 4.08 -3.55
CA ASP A 109 -1.98 5.04 -4.56
C ASP A 109 -3.49 4.89 -4.75
N MET A 110 -4.13 5.90 -5.39
CA MET A 110 -5.60 5.94 -5.46
C MET A 110 -6.19 6.11 -6.85
N ASP A 111 -5.42 6.62 -7.80
CA ASP A 111 -5.93 7.02 -9.10
C ASP A 111 -6.11 5.84 -10.07
N GLY A 112 -7.05 6.01 -10.99
CA GLY A 112 -7.28 5.12 -12.13
C GLY A 112 -6.69 5.68 -13.41
N LEU A 113 -6.66 4.86 -14.43
CA LEU A 113 -6.13 5.16 -15.76
C LEU A 113 -7.27 5.44 -16.76
N PRO A 114 -7.03 6.27 -17.82
CA PRO A 114 -8.00 6.53 -18.89
C PRO A 114 -8.13 5.33 -19.85
N VAL A 115 -8.61 4.21 -19.32
CA VAL A 115 -8.77 2.93 -20.01
C VAL A 115 -10.20 2.42 -19.83
N THR A 116 -10.83 1.98 -20.91
CA THR A 116 -12.13 1.33 -20.86
C THR A 116 -12.00 -0.13 -20.45
N GLU A 117 -12.58 -0.52 -19.34
CA GLU A 117 -12.58 -1.90 -18.85
C GLU A 117 -13.46 -2.80 -19.74
N ARG A 118 -12.99 -4.04 -20.04
CA ARG A 118 -13.66 -5.00 -20.94
C ARG A 118 -13.60 -6.45 -20.44
N ASN A 119 -13.38 -6.67 -19.14
CA ASN A 119 -13.20 -8.02 -18.56
C ASN A 119 -14.51 -8.76 -18.27
N GLY A 120 -15.67 -8.09 -18.30
CA GLY A 120 -16.99 -8.70 -18.06
C GLY A 120 -17.29 -9.07 -16.62
N LEU A 121 -16.50 -8.61 -15.64
CA LEU A 121 -16.79 -8.82 -14.23
C LEU A 121 -18.09 -8.12 -13.80
N PRO A 122 -18.84 -8.67 -12.84
CA PRO A 122 -20.10 -8.05 -12.39
C PRO A 122 -19.90 -6.66 -11.76
N TYR A 123 -18.71 -6.38 -11.26
CA TYR A 123 -18.29 -5.09 -10.70
C TYR A 123 -17.30 -4.33 -11.61
N ALA A 124 -17.18 -4.71 -12.89
CA ALA A 124 -16.36 -3.99 -13.86
C ALA A 124 -16.74 -2.51 -13.92
N SER A 125 -15.73 -1.64 -14.04
CA SER A 125 -15.93 -0.20 -14.12
C SER A 125 -16.73 0.20 -15.36
N LYS A 126 -17.70 1.06 -15.15
CA LYS A 126 -18.44 1.80 -16.20
C LYS A 126 -18.20 3.30 -16.05
N ALA A 127 -17.26 3.68 -15.21
CA ALA A 127 -16.92 5.06 -14.97
C ALA A 127 -16.39 5.72 -16.23
N LYS A 128 -16.71 6.98 -16.41
CA LYS A 128 -16.23 7.84 -17.48
C LYS A 128 -15.77 9.16 -16.90
N ALA A 129 -14.72 9.71 -17.47
CA ALA A 129 -14.19 11.02 -17.10
C ALA A 129 -13.62 11.72 -18.33
N VAL A 130 -13.38 13.02 -18.19
CA VAL A 130 -12.65 13.79 -19.21
C VAL A 130 -11.16 13.58 -18.97
N GLY A 131 -10.50 13.00 -19.95
CA GLY A 131 -9.06 12.75 -19.94
C GLY A 131 -8.22 14.02 -20.08
N PRO A 132 -6.89 13.90 -19.97
CA PRO A 132 -5.98 15.03 -20.15
C PRO A 132 -6.04 15.69 -21.53
N ASP A 133 -6.49 14.96 -22.53
CA ASP A 133 -6.71 15.42 -23.91
C ASP A 133 -8.05 16.16 -24.12
N GLY A 134 -8.85 16.29 -23.06
CA GLY A 134 -10.18 16.90 -23.11
C GLY A 134 -11.28 16.01 -23.70
N GLN A 135 -11.00 14.72 -23.97
CA GLN A 135 -11.98 13.76 -24.48
C GLN A 135 -12.56 12.91 -23.35
N GLU A 136 -13.83 12.50 -23.52
CA GLU A 136 -14.44 11.52 -22.62
C GLU A 136 -13.82 10.14 -22.86
N THR A 137 -13.36 9.51 -21.78
CA THR A 137 -12.79 8.16 -21.79
C THR A 137 -13.38 7.30 -20.69
N GLY A 138 -13.32 5.98 -20.83
CA GLY A 138 -13.54 5.07 -19.71
C GLY A 138 -12.42 5.19 -18.69
N VAL A 139 -12.71 4.85 -17.44
CA VAL A 139 -11.70 4.82 -16.36
C VAL A 139 -11.65 3.44 -15.74
N MET A 140 -10.45 2.94 -15.48
CA MET A 140 -10.20 1.62 -14.92
C MET A 140 -9.01 1.65 -13.95
N HIS A 141 -9.07 0.86 -12.88
CA HIS A 141 -7.89 0.55 -12.06
C HIS A 141 -6.98 -0.49 -12.76
N ALA A 142 -6.41 -0.11 -13.92
CA ALA A 142 -5.58 -1.01 -14.71
C ALA A 142 -4.19 -1.24 -14.10
N CYS A 143 -3.78 -0.41 -13.13
CA CYS A 143 -2.56 -0.59 -12.35
C CYS A 143 -2.80 -1.27 -10.99
N GLY A 144 -4.06 -1.55 -10.61
CA GLY A 144 -4.42 -2.28 -9.40
C GLY A 144 -4.40 -1.45 -8.10
N HIS A 145 -4.58 -0.13 -8.21
CA HIS A 145 -4.59 0.75 -7.03
C HIS A 145 -5.78 0.47 -6.09
N ASP A 146 -6.88 -0.08 -6.59
CA ASP A 146 -8.01 -0.61 -5.81
C ASP A 146 -7.57 -1.74 -4.85
N VAL A 147 -6.69 -2.64 -5.30
CA VAL A 147 -6.07 -3.68 -4.46
C VAL A 147 -5.14 -3.05 -3.43
N HIS A 148 -4.34 -2.06 -3.82
CA HIS A 148 -3.41 -1.38 -2.93
C HIS A 148 -4.17 -0.66 -1.79
N MET A 149 -5.20 0.12 -2.12
CA MET A 149 -6.05 0.81 -1.15
C MET A 149 -6.74 -0.17 -0.19
N THR A 150 -7.36 -1.22 -0.74
CA THR A 150 -8.06 -2.24 0.06
C THR A 150 -7.10 -2.95 1.00
N SER A 151 -5.91 -3.32 0.51
CA SER A 151 -4.87 -3.97 1.31
C SER A 151 -4.38 -3.07 2.43
N LEU A 152 -4.19 -1.76 2.18
CA LEU A 152 -3.73 -0.82 3.19
C LEU A 152 -4.79 -0.55 4.26
N VAL A 153 -6.07 -0.49 3.89
CA VAL A 153 -7.18 -0.41 4.87
C VAL A 153 -7.18 -1.67 5.76
N GLY A 154 -7.08 -2.86 5.16
CA GLY A 154 -7.01 -4.13 5.89
C GLY A 154 -5.81 -4.20 6.82
N ALA A 155 -4.61 -3.83 6.34
CA ALA A 155 -3.39 -3.77 7.16
C ALA A 155 -3.55 -2.79 8.34
N THR A 156 -4.19 -1.63 8.11
CA THR A 156 -4.48 -0.64 9.16
C THR A 156 -5.35 -1.24 10.26
N ARG A 157 -6.40 -1.98 9.89
CA ARG A 157 -7.30 -2.66 10.84
C ARG A 157 -6.55 -3.71 11.66
N GLN A 158 -5.72 -4.54 11.02
CA GLN A 158 -4.91 -5.55 11.71
C GLN A 158 -3.89 -4.90 12.66
N LEU A 159 -3.17 -3.87 12.22
CA LEU A 159 -2.20 -3.16 13.06
C LEU A 159 -2.86 -2.54 14.30
N VAL A 160 -4.06 -1.99 14.16
CA VAL A 160 -4.81 -1.47 15.31
C VAL A 160 -5.26 -2.60 16.25
N ALA A 161 -5.73 -3.73 15.72
CA ALA A 161 -6.11 -4.89 16.52
C ALA A 161 -4.91 -5.47 17.30
N MET A 162 -3.71 -5.39 16.73
CA MET A 162 -2.47 -5.93 17.29
C MET A 162 -1.65 -4.91 18.10
N LYS A 163 -2.22 -3.82 18.57
CA LYS A 163 -1.48 -2.76 19.32
C LYS A 163 -0.70 -3.28 20.54
N ALA A 164 -1.08 -4.41 21.12
CA ALA A 164 -0.33 -5.03 22.21
C ALA A 164 1.06 -5.52 21.79
N GLU A 165 1.26 -5.83 20.51
CA GLU A 165 2.43 -6.52 19.96
C GLU A 165 3.50 -5.60 19.37
N TRP A 166 3.21 -4.31 19.23
CA TRP A 166 4.16 -3.35 18.67
C TRP A 166 4.15 -2.01 19.42
N ARG A 167 5.19 -1.20 19.19
CA ARG A 167 5.32 0.16 19.71
C ARG A 167 5.84 1.09 18.63
N GLY A 168 5.48 2.38 18.72
CA GLY A 168 5.89 3.40 17.78
C GLY A 168 4.71 4.14 17.14
N THR A 169 4.91 4.66 15.94
CA THR A 169 3.88 5.33 15.16
C THR A 169 3.79 4.70 13.78
N VAL A 170 2.59 4.35 13.36
CA VAL A 170 2.30 3.96 11.97
C VAL A 170 1.57 5.12 11.29
N ILE A 171 2.03 5.50 10.11
CA ILE A 171 1.39 6.46 9.23
C ILE A 171 0.92 5.69 8.00
N VAL A 172 -0.34 5.79 7.66
CA VAL A 172 -0.88 5.25 6.40
C VAL A 172 -1.20 6.42 5.49
N ILE A 173 -0.69 6.39 4.26
CA ILE A 173 -0.98 7.42 3.27
C ILE A 173 -1.65 6.81 2.04
N PHE A 174 -2.68 7.49 1.57
CA PHE A 174 -3.34 7.22 0.31
C PHE A 174 -3.02 8.37 -0.63
N GLN A 175 -2.13 8.10 -1.58
CA GLN A 175 -1.55 9.11 -2.47
C GLN A 175 -2.42 9.27 -3.71
N PRO A 176 -2.84 10.49 -4.08
CA PRO A 176 -3.48 10.76 -5.37
C PRO A 176 -2.46 10.82 -6.50
N ALA A 177 -2.94 10.81 -7.74
CA ALA A 177 -2.21 11.19 -8.96
C ALA A 177 -0.81 10.57 -9.08
N GLU A 178 -0.72 9.26 -8.90
CA GLU A 178 0.51 8.49 -9.07
C GLU A 178 0.88 8.39 -10.56
N GLU A 179 -0.10 8.09 -11.41
CA GLU A 179 0.07 7.80 -12.83
C GLU A 179 0.60 8.98 -13.67
N ILE A 180 0.53 10.17 -13.12
CA ILE A 180 1.12 11.39 -13.71
C ILE A 180 2.31 11.94 -12.91
N LEU A 181 2.83 11.15 -11.95
CA LEU A 181 3.96 11.49 -11.07
C LEU A 181 3.76 12.79 -10.27
N GLY A 182 2.50 13.23 -10.07
CA GLY A 182 2.16 14.50 -9.45
C GLY A 182 1.83 14.45 -7.98
N GLY A 183 1.21 13.36 -7.52
CA GLY A 183 0.58 13.27 -6.22
C GLY A 183 1.54 13.27 -5.04
N ALA A 184 2.65 12.53 -5.14
CA ALA A 184 3.66 12.52 -4.08
C ALA A 184 4.25 13.91 -3.86
N ALA A 185 4.60 14.62 -4.95
CA ALA A 185 5.08 16.00 -4.89
C ALA A 185 4.05 16.94 -4.27
N ALA A 186 2.77 16.82 -4.66
CA ALA A 186 1.69 17.62 -4.09
C ALA A 186 1.53 17.40 -2.58
N MET A 187 1.59 16.15 -2.11
CA MET A 187 1.53 15.84 -0.68
C MET A 187 2.74 16.37 0.09
N LEU A 188 3.94 16.29 -0.47
CA LEU A 188 5.17 16.82 0.12
C LEU A 188 5.13 18.36 0.23
N ILE A 189 4.69 19.04 -0.83
CA ILE A 189 4.52 20.50 -0.86
C ILE A 189 3.48 20.94 0.17
N ASP A 190 2.38 20.19 0.33
CA ASP A 190 1.36 20.45 1.36
C ASP A 190 1.80 20.05 2.79
N GLY A 191 3.05 19.67 2.96
CA GLY A 191 3.67 19.49 4.26
C GLY A 191 3.56 18.06 4.84
N LEU A 192 3.53 17.01 4.03
CA LEU A 192 3.47 15.64 4.52
C LEU A 192 4.51 15.34 5.61
N TYR A 193 5.74 15.87 5.48
CA TYR A 193 6.81 15.65 6.47
C TYR A 193 7.01 16.79 7.47
N THR A 194 6.12 17.80 7.46
CA THR A 194 6.14 18.91 8.42
C THR A 194 4.90 18.95 9.31
N ARG A 195 3.77 18.50 8.80
CA ARG A 195 2.48 18.38 9.52
C ARG A 195 2.33 17.06 10.25
N PHE A 196 3.00 16.02 9.75
CA PHE A 196 2.96 14.65 10.30
C PHE A 196 4.36 14.21 10.71
N PRO A 197 4.49 13.18 11.58
CA PRO A 197 5.79 12.65 11.95
C PRO A 197 6.59 12.19 10.73
N LYS A 198 7.85 12.57 10.65
CA LYS A 198 8.74 12.12 9.57
C LYS A 198 9.03 10.62 9.77
N PRO A 199 8.80 9.76 8.76
CA PRO A 199 9.04 8.34 8.90
C PRO A 199 10.52 7.98 8.89
N ASP A 200 10.87 6.96 9.68
CA ASP A 200 12.17 6.29 9.63
C ASP A 200 12.24 5.30 8.47
N VAL A 201 11.09 4.68 8.14
CA VAL A 201 10.94 3.69 7.05
C VAL A 201 9.64 3.95 6.31
N VAL A 202 9.67 3.83 4.97
CA VAL A 202 8.49 3.88 4.10
C VAL A 202 8.38 2.56 3.35
N LEU A 203 7.19 1.96 3.38
CA LEU A 203 6.88 0.73 2.66
C LEU A 203 5.69 0.99 1.71
N GLY A 204 5.78 0.47 0.50
CA GLY A 204 4.71 0.44 -0.49
C GLY A 204 4.57 -0.95 -1.07
N LEU A 205 3.34 -1.43 -1.22
CA LEU A 205 3.02 -2.65 -1.94
C LEU A 205 2.55 -2.29 -3.35
N HIS A 206 2.97 -3.06 -4.35
CA HIS A 206 2.44 -2.95 -5.71
C HIS A 206 2.10 -4.35 -6.25
N VAL A 207 0.94 -4.48 -6.88
CA VAL A 207 0.58 -5.72 -7.59
C VAL A 207 1.47 -5.89 -8.82
N ALA A 208 1.76 -7.14 -9.17
CA ALA A 208 2.62 -7.44 -10.31
C ALA A 208 2.07 -8.65 -11.06
N SER A 209 1.75 -8.49 -12.33
CA SER A 209 1.13 -9.51 -13.17
C SER A 209 2.00 -10.75 -13.44
N HIS A 210 3.32 -10.62 -13.23
CA HIS A 210 4.29 -11.71 -13.42
C HIS A 210 4.57 -12.51 -12.14
N ILE A 211 3.99 -12.12 -11.00
CA ILE A 211 4.12 -12.84 -9.73
C ILE A 211 2.85 -13.67 -9.49
N GLU A 212 3.01 -14.95 -9.19
CA GLU A 212 1.89 -15.84 -8.90
C GLU A 212 1.08 -15.36 -7.68
N PRO A 213 -0.27 -15.48 -7.70
CA PRO A 213 -1.10 -15.17 -6.56
C PRO A 213 -0.63 -15.88 -5.27
N GLY A 214 -0.63 -15.13 -4.16
CA GLY A 214 -0.15 -15.62 -2.86
C GLY A 214 1.36 -15.57 -2.67
N LYS A 215 2.12 -15.10 -3.66
CA LYS A 215 3.55 -14.81 -3.54
C LYS A 215 3.80 -13.30 -3.51
N PHE A 216 4.92 -12.91 -2.90
CA PHE A 216 5.43 -11.54 -2.95
C PHE A 216 6.95 -11.57 -3.16
N GLN A 217 7.47 -10.49 -3.71
CA GLN A 217 8.90 -10.30 -3.94
C GLN A 217 9.36 -9.05 -3.22
N VAL A 218 10.52 -9.13 -2.58
CA VAL A 218 11.19 -8.00 -1.94
C VAL A 218 12.57 -7.87 -2.54
N HIS A 219 12.96 -6.65 -2.87
CA HIS A 219 14.30 -6.34 -3.38
C HIS A 219 15.07 -5.52 -2.35
N GLU A 220 16.32 -5.86 -2.11
CA GLU A 220 17.20 -5.16 -1.18
C GLU A 220 17.82 -3.87 -1.76
N ARG A 221 17.65 -3.62 -3.05
CA ARG A 221 18.25 -2.50 -3.76
C ARG A 221 17.21 -1.77 -4.61
N ILE A 222 17.67 -1.10 -5.67
CA ILE A 222 16.82 -0.36 -6.60
C ILE A 222 15.83 -1.33 -7.26
N VAL A 223 14.54 -1.07 -7.13
CA VAL A 223 13.44 -1.87 -7.71
C VAL A 223 13.02 -1.31 -9.06
N ASN A 224 12.94 0.02 -9.17
CA ASN A 224 12.50 0.74 -10.36
C ASN A 224 13.58 1.66 -10.89
N SER A 225 13.57 1.90 -12.22
CA SER A 225 14.35 2.94 -12.88
C SER A 225 13.60 4.29 -12.84
N SER A 226 14.27 5.36 -13.26
CA SER A 226 13.58 6.64 -13.55
C SER A 226 12.75 6.52 -14.83
N SER A 227 11.69 7.31 -14.92
CA SER A 227 10.85 7.44 -16.09
C SER A 227 10.77 8.91 -16.51
N ASP A 228 10.92 9.16 -17.81
CA ASP A 228 10.78 10.48 -18.41
C ASP A 228 9.74 10.40 -19.53
N GLY A 229 8.83 11.38 -19.59
CA GLY A 229 7.88 11.55 -20.69
C GLY A 229 8.45 12.47 -21.76
N VAL A 230 8.34 12.08 -23.03
CA VAL A 230 8.76 12.92 -24.16
C VAL A 230 7.61 13.05 -25.17
N ASP A 231 7.16 14.28 -25.39
CA ASP A 231 6.18 14.60 -26.43
C ASP A 231 6.89 15.17 -27.65
N ILE A 232 6.68 14.56 -28.82
CA ILE A 232 7.27 15.00 -30.08
C ILE A 232 6.16 15.51 -31.02
N PHE A 233 6.17 16.81 -31.29
CA PHE A 233 5.23 17.45 -32.19
C PHE A 233 5.88 17.71 -33.55
N VAL A 234 5.45 17.00 -34.58
CA VAL A 234 5.89 17.22 -35.96
C VAL A 234 4.84 18.08 -36.68
N ARG A 235 5.23 19.28 -37.06
CA ARG A 235 4.38 20.22 -37.78
C ARG A 235 4.85 20.34 -39.21
N GLY A 236 3.94 20.19 -40.17
CA GLY A 236 4.24 20.28 -41.61
C GLY A 236 3.07 19.83 -42.47
N ILE A 237 3.28 19.83 -43.74
CA ILE A 237 2.34 19.26 -44.71
C ILE A 237 2.61 17.76 -44.78
N GLY A 238 1.57 16.94 -44.51
CA GLY A 238 1.68 15.49 -44.61
C GLY A 238 1.95 15.05 -46.05
N GLY A 239 2.80 14.06 -46.21
CA GLY A 239 3.13 13.50 -47.52
C GLY A 239 3.92 12.20 -47.40
N HIS A 240 4.13 11.56 -48.55
CA HIS A 240 4.99 10.37 -48.61
C HIS A 240 6.46 10.78 -48.60
N GLY A 241 7.29 10.00 -47.86
CA GLY A 241 8.72 10.30 -47.66
C GLY A 241 9.62 9.97 -48.88
N ALA A 242 9.04 9.57 -50.02
CA ALA A 242 9.77 9.26 -51.24
C ALA A 242 9.30 10.14 -52.41
#